data_cab6eec39cf8cfe6b71e122790dae1b3
#
_entry.id   cab6eec39cf8cfe6b71e122790dae1b3
#
_cell.length_a   1.000
_cell.length_b   1.000
_cell.length_c   1.000
_cell.angle_alpha   90.00
_cell.angle_beta   90.00
_cell.angle_gamma   90.00
#
_symmetry.space_group_name_H-M   'P 1'
#
loop_
_entity.id
_entity.type
_entity.pdbx_description
1 polymer ?
#
loop_
_entity_poly.entity_id
_entity_poly.type
_entity_poly.pdbx_seq_one_letter_code
_entity_poly.pdbx_strand_id
1 'polypeptide(L)'
;LNPAANPTPSAIVIIGSGLAGYTLIREIRKLDKEATITLVTREPGYFYSKPMLSTALASKKEPENLISTSSENMAAQLNINILSQTDVNAIDTNQQMIVTTKGNLSYGKLVLALGADQIRIPLQGDAATQVLTVNDLEDYAAFRKAISGKKKVSILGAGLIGCEFANDLVLGGYEVDVIDLAPQALGRLLPEAAAHELQDRLTKAGVRWHFGTTVGSISNGDDSLIVELTNGQKLLSDVVLSAVGLKPRLDLAKAAGISTNIGIAVNRELQTSATNVYSLGDCAEVDGLVLPYVMPIMQAARA
;
A
#
# COMPACT_ATOMS: atom_id res chain seq x y z
N LEU A 1 34.59 -17.03 -6.41
CA LEU A 1 33.28 -17.63 -6.17
C LEU A 1 33.32 -18.33 -4.83
N ASN A 2 32.92 -17.66 -3.75
CA ASN A 2 32.71 -18.32 -2.46
C ASN A 2 31.53 -19.29 -2.60
N PRO A 3 31.66 -20.55 -2.16
CA PRO A 3 30.52 -21.46 -2.11
C PRO A 3 29.48 -20.86 -1.16
N ALA A 4 28.24 -20.79 -1.62
CA ALA A 4 27.11 -20.36 -0.80
C ALA A 4 27.13 -21.17 0.51
N ALA A 5 27.20 -20.48 1.64
CA ALA A 5 27.07 -21.13 2.94
C ALA A 5 25.74 -21.91 2.94
N ASN A 6 25.78 -23.19 3.32
CA ASN A 6 24.58 -23.99 3.51
C ASN A 6 23.59 -23.19 4.39
N PRO A 7 22.31 -23.13 4.04
CA PRO A 7 21.34 -22.37 4.81
C PRO A 7 21.39 -22.83 6.27
N THR A 8 21.55 -21.89 7.18
CA THR A 8 21.36 -22.18 8.60
C THR A 8 19.89 -22.59 8.75
N PRO A 9 19.55 -23.80 9.20
CA PRO A 9 18.16 -24.33 9.17
C PRO A 9 17.12 -23.48 9.89
N SER A 10 17.54 -22.47 10.62
CA SER A 10 16.69 -21.58 11.44
C SER A 10 16.59 -20.13 10.93
N ALA A 11 17.26 -19.75 9.84
CA ALA A 11 17.21 -18.38 9.37
C ALA A 11 15.83 -18.03 8.76
N ILE A 12 15.19 -17.00 9.30
CA ILE A 12 13.92 -16.47 8.80
C ILE A 12 14.20 -15.25 7.93
N VAL A 13 13.74 -15.30 6.69
CA VAL A 13 13.80 -14.16 5.77
C VAL A 13 12.39 -13.63 5.54
N ILE A 14 12.19 -12.32 5.71
CA ILE A 14 10.91 -11.64 5.53
C ILE A 14 11.09 -10.60 4.42
N ILE A 15 10.23 -10.64 3.40
CA ILE A 15 10.24 -9.66 2.31
C ILE A 15 9.10 -8.67 2.53
N GLY A 16 9.45 -7.43 2.85
CA GLY A 16 8.52 -6.31 3.05
C GLY A 16 8.54 -5.73 4.46
N SER A 17 8.80 -4.42 4.57
CA SER A 17 8.92 -3.65 5.81
C SER A 17 7.61 -2.94 6.23
N GLY A 18 6.47 -3.33 5.65
CA GLY A 18 5.16 -2.79 6.02
C GLY A 18 4.65 -3.29 7.37
N LEU A 19 3.39 -2.97 7.67
CA LEU A 19 2.71 -3.40 8.91
C LEU A 19 2.83 -4.91 9.14
N ALA A 20 2.62 -5.71 8.09
CA ALA A 20 2.68 -7.17 8.17
C ALA A 20 4.06 -7.67 8.60
N GLY A 21 5.13 -7.25 7.90
CA GLY A 21 6.49 -7.68 8.19
C GLY A 21 6.95 -7.31 9.60
N TYR A 22 6.83 -6.04 9.98
CA TYR A 22 7.26 -5.60 11.31
C TYR A 22 6.39 -6.17 12.44
N THR A 23 5.08 -6.36 12.23
CA THR A 23 4.23 -6.99 13.26
C THR A 23 4.63 -8.44 13.47
N LEU A 24 4.85 -9.20 12.39
CA LEU A 24 5.31 -10.59 12.47
C LEU A 24 6.64 -10.68 13.23
N ILE A 25 7.62 -9.82 12.92
CA ILE A 25 8.90 -9.82 13.62
C ILE A 25 8.72 -9.59 15.12
N ARG A 26 7.86 -8.64 15.51
CA ARG A 26 7.55 -8.38 16.92
C ARG A 26 6.90 -9.59 17.61
N GLU A 27 6.01 -10.29 16.92
CA GLU A 27 5.39 -11.50 17.47
C GLU A 27 6.40 -12.65 17.57
N ILE A 28 7.26 -12.87 16.57
CA ILE A 28 8.36 -13.86 16.67
C ILE A 28 9.27 -13.53 17.85
N ARG A 29 9.65 -12.28 18.09
CA ARG A 29 10.54 -11.87 19.20
C ARG A 29 9.92 -12.11 20.59
N LYS A 30 8.60 -12.19 20.70
CA LYS A 30 7.94 -12.60 21.96
C LYS A 30 8.13 -14.10 22.24
N LEU A 31 8.22 -14.92 21.19
CA LEU A 31 8.35 -16.37 21.27
C LEU A 31 9.82 -16.82 21.26
N ASP A 32 10.64 -16.19 20.43
CA ASP A 32 12.05 -16.51 20.25
C ASP A 32 12.87 -15.22 20.10
N LYS A 33 13.66 -14.92 21.14
CA LYS A 33 14.52 -13.74 21.18
C LYS A 33 15.77 -13.89 20.35
N GLU A 34 16.19 -15.12 20.05
CA GLU A 34 17.47 -15.46 19.42
C GLU A 34 17.32 -15.86 17.95
N ALA A 35 16.09 -16.03 17.44
CA ALA A 35 15.86 -16.37 16.04
C ALA A 35 16.64 -15.42 15.10
N THR A 36 17.38 -15.97 14.15
CA THR A 36 18.05 -15.17 13.13
C THR A 36 17.03 -14.67 12.11
N ILE A 37 16.79 -13.36 12.07
CA ILE A 37 15.80 -12.73 11.19
C ILE A 37 16.50 -11.73 10.28
N THR A 38 16.24 -11.83 8.97
CA THR A 38 16.60 -10.81 7.99
C THR A 38 15.37 -10.28 7.31
N LEU A 39 15.15 -8.98 7.40
CA LEU A 39 14.12 -8.24 6.68
C LEU A 39 14.71 -7.67 5.40
N VAL A 40 14.10 -7.96 4.25
CA VAL A 40 14.50 -7.42 2.94
C VAL A 40 13.40 -6.49 2.45
N THR A 41 13.75 -5.28 2.06
CA THR A 41 12.79 -4.30 1.57
C THR A 41 13.37 -3.38 0.51
N ARG A 42 12.58 -3.06 -0.52
CA ARG A 42 12.93 -2.05 -1.52
C ARG A 42 12.89 -0.62 -0.95
N GLU A 43 12.09 -0.42 0.10
CA GLU A 43 11.94 0.85 0.78
C GLU A 43 13.12 1.12 1.73
N PRO A 44 13.26 2.36 2.27
CA PRO A 44 14.31 2.66 3.25
C PRO A 44 14.22 1.84 4.55
N GLY A 45 13.11 1.15 4.80
CA GLY A 45 12.93 0.30 5.98
C GLY A 45 12.46 1.06 7.23
N TYR A 46 11.95 2.27 7.08
CA TYR A 46 11.33 3.01 8.18
C TYR A 46 10.09 2.29 8.70
N PHE A 47 9.82 2.45 9.99
CA PHE A 47 8.51 2.09 10.53
C PHE A 47 7.63 3.33 10.64
N TYR A 48 6.50 3.30 9.99
CA TYR A 48 5.43 4.29 10.07
C TYR A 48 4.05 3.64 9.92
N SER A 49 3.02 4.34 10.37
CA SER A 49 1.64 3.88 10.22
C SER A 49 1.08 4.33 8.87
N LYS A 50 0.98 3.43 7.90
CA LYS A 50 0.47 3.73 6.56
C LYS A 50 -0.93 4.40 6.55
N PRO A 51 -1.92 4.02 7.40
CA PRO A 51 -3.18 4.75 7.49
C PRO A 51 -3.05 6.24 7.86
N MET A 52 -1.93 6.67 8.42
CA MET A 52 -1.73 8.10 8.73
C MET A 52 -1.47 8.95 7.48
N LEU A 53 -1.14 8.36 6.34
CA LEU A 53 -0.89 9.10 5.09
C LEU A 53 -2.13 9.85 4.60
N SER A 54 -3.32 9.35 4.88
CA SER A 54 -4.60 9.97 4.48
C SER A 54 -5.21 10.89 5.54
N THR A 55 -4.48 11.18 6.65
CA THR A 55 -4.97 12.02 7.76
C THR A 55 -3.93 13.00 8.29
N ALA A 56 -2.77 13.06 7.66
CA ALA A 56 -1.63 13.80 8.17
C ALA A 56 -1.66 15.30 7.86
N LEU A 57 -2.32 15.70 6.75
CA LEU A 57 -2.38 17.09 6.31
C LEU A 57 -3.17 17.95 7.30
N ALA A 58 -4.38 17.55 7.64
CA ALA A 58 -5.22 18.25 8.63
C ALA A 58 -4.58 18.26 10.02
N SER A 59 -3.80 17.24 10.35
CA SER A 59 -3.01 17.16 11.58
C SER A 59 -1.73 17.99 11.52
N LYS A 60 -1.47 18.72 10.42
CA LYS A 60 -0.27 19.57 10.18
C LYS A 60 1.05 18.79 10.37
N LYS A 61 1.06 17.52 10.03
CA LYS A 61 2.26 16.70 10.05
C LYS A 61 2.92 16.71 8.68
N GLU A 62 4.21 16.97 8.66
CA GLU A 62 5.01 16.81 7.44
C GLU A 62 5.37 15.33 7.24
N PRO A 63 5.68 14.92 5.98
CA PRO A 63 5.97 13.52 5.67
C PRO A 63 7.04 12.91 6.57
N GLU A 64 8.11 13.65 6.86
CA GLU A 64 9.22 13.18 7.69
C GLU A 64 8.78 12.91 9.14
N ASN A 65 7.78 13.64 9.63
CA ASN A 65 7.22 13.48 10.99
C ASN A 65 6.28 12.26 11.13
N LEU A 66 6.00 11.55 10.03
CA LEU A 66 5.26 10.30 10.05
C LEU A 66 6.16 9.09 10.33
N ILE A 67 7.46 9.22 10.16
CA ILE A 67 8.44 8.19 10.50
C ILE A 67 8.47 8.04 12.02
N SER A 68 7.93 6.93 12.51
CA SER A 68 7.93 6.62 13.95
C SER A 68 9.29 6.10 14.41
N THR A 69 10.02 5.37 13.56
CA THR A 69 11.31 4.77 13.89
C THR A 69 12.13 4.55 12.62
N SER A 70 13.41 4.91 12.65
CA SER A 70 14.32 4.66 11.53
C SER A 70 14.64 3.17 11.38
N SER A 71 15.18 2.77 10.23
CA SER A 71 15.56 1.37 9.96
C SER A 71 16.64 0.88 10.93
N GLU A 72 17.62 1.72 11.26
CA GLU A 72 18.69 1.41 12.20
C GLU A 72 18.15 1.15 13.60
N ASN A 73 17.24 2.01 14.06
CA ASN A 73 16.59 1.85 15.37
C ASN A 73 15.68 0.62 15.39
N MET A 74 14.95 0.34 14.30
CA MET A 74 14.16 -0.91 14.17
C MET A 74 15.05 -2.13 14.21
N ALA A 75 16.17 -2.13 13.49
CA ALA A 75 17.13 -3.23 13.50
C ALA A 75 17.68 -3.50 14.92
N ALA A 76 18.07 -2.44 15.64
CA ALA A 76 18.57 -2.54 17.00
C ALA A 76 17.50 -3.01 17.99
N GLN A 77 16.30 -2.42 17.96
CA GLN A 77 15.19 -2.76 18.87
C GLN A 77 14.70 -4.19 18.70
N LEU A 78 14.67 -4.68 17.47
CA LEU A 78 14.15 -6.01 17.15
C LEU A 78 15.27 -7.06 17.02
N ASN A 79 16.52 -6.69 17.17
CA ASN A 79 17.69 -7.56 16.99
C ASN A 79 17.62 -8.31 15.64
N ILE A 80 17.48 -7.59 14.53
CA ILE A 80 17.35 -8.14 13.19
C ILE A 80 18.33 -7.48 12.22
N ASN A 81 18.64 -8.19 11.11
CA ASN A 81 19.30 -7.58 9.97
C ASN A 81 18.26 -6.97 9.02
N ILE A 82 18.46 -5.73 8.58
CA ILE A 82 17.59 -5.06 7.59
C ILE A 82 18.41 -4.79 6.33
N LEU A 83 18.03 -5.41 5.22
CA LEU A 83 18.51 -5.10 3.89
C LEU A 83 17.53 -4.10 3.23
N SER A 84 17.69 -2.83 3.55
CA SER A 84 16.90 -1.74 2.97
C SER A 84 17.34 -1.46 1.53
N GLN A 85 16.49 -0.78 0.73
CA GLN A 85 16.75 -0.43 -0.67
C GLN A 85 17.28 -1.63 -1.47
N THR A 86 16.62 -2.77 -1.28
CA THR A 86 17.02 -4.07 -1.84
C THR A 86 15.81 -4.74 -2.49
N ASP A 87 15.87 -4.88 -3.80
CA ASP A 87 14.85 -5.61 -4.55
C ASP A 87 15.13 -7.11 -4.51
N VAL A 88 14.06 -7.90 -4.40
CA VAL A 88 14.11 -9.35 -4.58
C VAL A 88 13.67 -9.65 -6.01
N ASN A 89 14.59 -10.18 -6.80
CA ASN A 89 14.39 -10.44 -8.22
C ASN A 89 13.82 -11.84 -8.51
N ALA A 90 14.14 -12.83 -7.65
CA ALA A 90 13.67 -14.20 -7.79
C ALA A 90 13.67 -14.94 -6.45
N ILE A 91 12.87 -16.00 -6.38
CA ILE A 91 12.84 -16.97 -5.28
C ILE A 91 13.09 -18.35 -5.89
N ASP A 92 14.15 -19.04 -5.46
CA ASP A 92 14.37 -20.45 -5.72
C ASP A 92 13.84 -21.26 -4.52
N THR A 93 12.68 -21.84 -4.68
CA THR A 93 12.02 -22.62 -3.61
C THR A 93 12.69 -23.97 -3.36
N ASN A 94 13.40 -24.52 -4.37
CA ASN A 94 14.11 -25.80 -4.25
C ASN A 94 15.42 -25.64 -3.48
N GLN A 95 16.16 -24.55 -3.76
CA GLN A 95 17.42 -24.25 -3.07
C GLN A 95 17.20 -23.43 -1.79
N GLN A 96 15.96 -23.07 -1.48
CA GLN A 96 15.61 -22.18 -0.36
C GLN A 96 16.46 -20.89 -0.36
N MET A 97 16.45 -20.19 -1.49
CA MET A 97 17.27 -19.00 -1.71
C MET A 97 16.46 -17.90 -2.38
N ILE A 98 16.70 -16.65 -2.00
CA ILE A 98 16.26 -15.47 -2.74
C ILE A 98 17.44 -14.81 -3.45
N VAL A 99 17.18 -14.29 -4.64
CA VAL A 99 18.12 -13.50 -5.44
C VAL A 99 17.75 -12.03 -5.28
N THR A 100 18.69 -11.24 -4.80
CA THR A 100 18.44 -9.80 -4.56
C THR A 100 19.42 -8.93 -5.33
N THR A 101 19.17 -7.64 -5.40
CA THR A 101 20.09 -6.64 -5.98
C THR A 101 21.41 -6.52 -5.20
N LYS A 102 21.46 -7.03 -3.97
CA LYS A 102 22.67 -7.03 -3.11
C LYS A 102 23.29 -8.41 -2.92
N GLY A 103 22.90 -9.40 -3.72
CA GLY A 103 23.39 -10.77 -3.66
C GLY A 103 22.34 -11.79 -3.24
N ASN A 104 22.74 -13.04 -3.16
CA ASN A 104 21.85 -14.15 -2.82
C ASN A 104 21.76 -14.33 -1.31
N LEU A 105 20.58 -14.70 -0.81
CA LEU A 105 20.32 -14.96 0.60
C LEU A 105 19.56 -16.28 0.75
N SER A 106 20.14 -17.23 1.49
CA SER A 106 19.46 -18.48 1.83
C SER A 106 18.51 -18.31 3.00
N TYR A 107 17.45 -19.11 3.05
CA TYR A 107 16.46 -19.09 4.14
C TYR A 107 16.13 -20.50 4.64
N GLY A 108 15.83 -20.61 5.92
CA GLY A 108 15.13 -21.78 6.49
C GLY A 108 13.61 -21.62 6.38
N LYS A 109 13.12 -20.41 6.62
CA LYS A 109 11.72 -20.00 6.38
C LYS A 109 11.70 -18.67 5.65
N LEU A 110 10.81 -18.55 4.64
CA LEU A 110 10.59 -17.33 3.88
C LEU A 110 9.18 -16.81 4.13
N VAL A 111 9.04 -15.51 4.36
CA VAL A 111 7.74 -14.87 4.52
C VAL A 111 7.57 -13.76 3.48
N LEU A 112 6.51 -13.88 2.70
CA LEU A 112 6.13 -12.89 1.69
C LEU A 112 5.13 -11.91 2.32
N ALA A 113 5.61 -10.73 2.71
CA ALA A 113 4.81 -9.60 3.21
C ALA A 113 4.82 -8.46 2.19
N LEU A 114 4.56 -8.80 0.92
CA LEU A 114 4.80 -7.95 -0.24
C LEU A 114 3.87 -6.74 -0.34
N GLY A 115 2.72 -6.79 0.35
CA GLY A 115 1.71 -5.74 0.26
C GLY A 115 0.97 -5.72 -1.08
N ALA A 116 0.45 -4.55 -1.44
CA ALA A 116 -0.33 -4.33 -2.65
C ALA A 116 0.15 -3.09 -3.39
N ASP A 117 -0.11 -3.05 -4.69
CA ASP A 117 0.09 -1.88 -5.54
C ASP A 117 -1.24 -1.20 -5.83
N GLN A 118 -1.21 0.08 -6.14
CA GLN A 118 -2.39 0.80 -6.56
C GLN A 118 -2.83 0.38 -7.96
N ILE A 119 -4.13 0.25 -8.14
CA ILE A 119 -4.72 0.02 -9.44
C ILE A 119 -4.53 1.29 -10.27
N ARG A 120 -3.93 1.14 -11.46
CA ARG A 120 -3.83 2.20 -12.45
C ARG A 120 -4.91 2.00 -13.49
N ILE A 121 -5.80 2.98 -13.62
CA ILE A 121 -6.80 2.99 -14.70
C ILE A 121 -6.17 3.61 -15.96
N PRO A 122 -6.48 3.09 -17.16
CA PRO A 122 -6.03 3.70 -18.39
C PRO A 122 -6.79 5.02 -18.60
N LEU A 123 -6.07 6.12 -18.59
CA LEU A 123 -6.60 7.47 -18.82
C LEU A 123 -6.08 8.00 -20.14
N GLN A 124 -6.91 8.79 -20.83
CA GLN A 124 -6.54 9.51 -22.05
C GLN A 124 -6.09 10.94 -21.74
N GLY A 125 -5.52 11.61 -22.71
CA GLY A 125 -5.07 13.01 -22.63
C GLY A 125 -3.58 13.16 -22.33
N ASP A 126 -3.05 14.32 -22.63
CA ASP A 126 -1.62 14.66 -22.54
C ASP A 126 -1.13 14.85 -21.09
N ALA A 127 -2.04 14.95 -20.13
CA ALA A 127 -1.74 15.02 -18.70
C ALA A 127 -2.09 13.73 -17.93
N ALA A 128 -2.45 12.64 -18.60
CA ALA A 128 -2.82 11.38 -17.94
C ALA A 128 -1.71 10.82 -17.02
N THR A 129 -0.45 11.06 -17.36
CA THR A 129 0.71 10.63 -16.55
C THR A 129 0.97 11.47 -15.31
N GLN A 130 0.30 12.63 -15.17
CA GLN A 130 0.40 13.52 -14.00
C GLN A 130 -0.51 13.10 -12.85
N VAL A 131 -1.32 12.05 -13.03
CA VAL A 131 -2.17 11.52 -11.96
C VAL A 131 -1.30 10.87 -10.89
N LEU A 132 -1.42 11.38 -9.68
CA LEU A 132 -0.68 10.89 -8.54
C LEU A 132 -1.41 9.74 -7.85
N THR A 133 -0.64 8.94 -7.17
CA THR A 133 -1.10 7.89 -6.27
C THR A 133 -0.34 8.01 -4.96
N VAL A 134 -0.92 7.55 -3.84
CA VAL A 134 -0.24 7.52 -2.55
C VAL A 134 -0.35 6.12 -1.95
N ASN A 135 0.75 5.38 -1.93
CA ASN A 135 0.83 4.02 -1.40
C ASN A 135 1.90 3.85 -0.32
N ASP A 136 2.85 4.75 -0.28
CA ASP A 136 3.93 4.79 0.70
C ASP A 136 4.28 6.24 1.10
N LEU A 137 5.31 6.38 1.92
CA LEU A 137 5.72 7.69 2.44
C LEU A 137 6.34 8.58 1.34
N GLU A 138 7.03 8.00 0.38
CA GLU A 138 7.65 8.74 -0.73
C GLU A 138 6.58 9.28 -1.68
N ASP A 139 5.60 8.45 -2.03
CA ASP A 139 4.41 8.88 -2.78
C ASP A 139 3.69 10.03 -2.05
N TYR A 140 3.52 9.90 -0.72
CA TYR A 140 2.88 10.95 0.08
C TYR A 140 3.69 12.25 0.08
N ALA A 141 5.00 12.18 0.20
CA ALA A 141 5.87 13.36 0.12
C ALA A 141 5.76 14.04 -1.25
N ALA A 142 5.74 13.25 -2.33
CA ALA A 142 5.52 13.77 -3.69
C ALA A 142 4.15 14.44 -3.83
N PHE A 143 3.09 13.81 -3.30
CA PHE A 143 1.74 14.38 -3.28
C PHE A 143 1.68 15.70 -2.49
N ARG A 144 2.25 15.75 -1.27
CA ARG A 144 2.32 16.95 -0.45
C ARG A 144 3.04 18.10 -1.17
N LYS A 145 4.12 17.80 -1.88
CA LYS A 145 4.83 18.78 -2.72
C LYS A 145 3.95 19.27 -3.88
N ALA A 146 3.22 18.38 -4.54
CA ALA A 146 2.37 18.73 -5.68
C ALA A 146 1.20 19.64 -5.30
N ILE A 147 0.59 19.44 -4.12
CA ILE A 147 -0.54 20.27 -3.65
C ILE A 147 -0.10 21.60 -3.00
N SER A 148 1.20 21.77 -2.72
CA SER A 148 1.72 22.99 -2.08
C SER A 148 1.44 24.23 -2.94
N GLY A 149 0.78 25.24 -2.36
CA GLY A 149 0.38 26.46 -3.06
C GLY A 149 -0.78 26.29 -4.04
N LYS A 150 -1.38 25.11 -4.12
CA LYS A 150 -2.53 24.77 -4.95
C LYS A 150 -3.83 24.86 -4.14
N LYS A 151 -4.99 24.78 -4.83
CA LYS A 151 -6.30 24.87 -4.18
C LYS A 151 -7.24 23.74 -4.53
N LYS A 152 -7.21 23.24 -5.77
CA LYS A 152 -8.19 22.31 -6.30
C LYS A 152 -7.61 20.92 -6.48
N VAL A 153 -8.19 19.94 -5.83
CA VAL A 153 -7.79 18.54 -5.93
C VAL A 153 -8.96 17.69 -6.36
N SER A 154 -8.79 16.92 -7.44
CA SER A 154 -9.74 15.89 -7.83
C SER A 154 -9.25 14.53 -7.37
N ILE A 155 -10.14 13.75 -6.76
CA ILE A 155 -9.88 12.40 -6.27
C ILE A 155 -10.69 11.40 -7.09
N LEU A 156 -10.02 10.44 -7.70
CA LEU A 156 -10.63 9.31 -8.37
C LEU A 156 -10.82 8.18 -7.38
N GLY A 157 -12.07 7.82 -7.12
CA GLY A 157 -12.48 6.78 -6.18
C GLY A 157 -13.04 7.33 -4.87
N ALA A 158 -14.29 6.94 -4.56
CA ALA A 158 -14.98 7.24 -3.30
C ALA A 158 -14.98 6.03 -2.33
N GLY A 159 -13.92 5.20 -2.41
CA GLY A 159 -13.63 4.16 -1.44
C GLY A 159 -13.08 4.73 -0.12
N LEU A 160 -12.65 3.83 0.80
CA LEU A 160 -12.17 4.23 2.12
C LEU A 160 -11.04 5.27 2.02
N ILE A 161 -9.99 4.97 1.27
CA ILE A 161 -8.82 5.85 1.12
C ILE A 161 -9.21 7.18 0.45
N GLY A 162 -10.06 7.14 -0.59
CA GLY A 162 -10.52 8.36 -1.26
C GLY A 162 -11.33 9.27 -0.34
N CYS A 163 -12.22 8.71 0.47
CA CYS A 163 -12.99 9.49 1.47
C CYS A 163 -12.10 10.04 2.59
N GLU A 164 -11.09 9.29 3.05
CA GLU A 164 -10.12 9.77 4.04
C GLU A 164 -9.32 10.94 3.50
N PHE A 165 -8.74 10.85 2.28
CA PHE A 165 -8.05 11.96 1.63
C PHE A 165 -8.97 13.15 1.37
N ALA A 166 -10.23 12.91 0.97
CA ALA A 166 -11.19 14.00 0.78
C ALA A 166 -11.42 14.79 2.07
N ASN A 167 -11.62 14.08 3.19
CA ASN A 167 -11.76 14.69 4.50
C ASN A 167 -10.49 15.45 4.93
N ASP A 168 -9.33 14.83 4.79
CA ASP A 168 -8.04 15.44 5.18
C ASP A 168 -7.75 16.72 4.38
N LEU A 169 -8.02 16.70 3.07
CA LEU A 169 -7.82 17.83 2.18
C LEU A 169 -8.79 18.99 2.46
N VAL A 170 -10.11 18.72 2.63
CA VAL A 170 -11.06 19.82 2.93
C VAL A 170 -10.76 20.45 4.29
N LEU A 171 -10.36 19.67 5.28
CA LEU A 171 -9.89 20.19 6.59
C LEU A 171 -8.56 20.97 6.46
N GLY A 172 -7.75 20.62 5.46
CA GLY A 172 -6.54 21.35 5.08
C GLY A 172 -6.80 22.63 4.26
N GLY A 173 -8.07 22.93 3.91
CA GLY A 173 -8.47 24.15 3.19
C GLY A 173 -8.46 24.03 1.67
N TYR A 174 -8.45 22.82 1.13
CA TYR A 174 -8.52 22.55 -0.31
C TYR A 174 -9.97 22.43 -0.78
N GLU A 175 -10.22 22.78 -2.03
CA GLU A 175 -11.46 22.47 -2.77
C GLU A 175 -11.32 21.06 -3.34
N VAL A 176 -12.26 20.17 -3.01
CA VAL A 176 -12.15 18.74 -3.35
C VAL A 176 -13.34 18.26 -4.16
N ASP A 177 -13.04 17.67 -5.32
CA ASP A 177 -13.98 16.92 -6.16
C ASP A 177 -13.67 15.43 -6.04
N VAL A 178 -14.66 14.60 -5.71
CA VAL A 178 -14.52 13.13 -5.65
C VAL A 178 -15.37 12.50 -6.74
N ILE A 179 -14.75 11.68 -7.58
CA ILE A 179 -15.35 11.05 -8.76
C ILE A 179 -15.37 9.53 -8.56
N ASP A 180 -16.53 8.89 -8.72
CA ASP A 180 -16.67 7.43 -8.63
C ASP A 180 -17.76 6.88 -9.54
N LEU A 181 -17.55 5.69 -10.10
CA LEU A 181 -18.56 4.93 -10.84
C LEU A 181 -19.71 4.45 -9.96
N ALA A 182 -19.46 4.22 -8.68
CA ALA A 182 -20.48 3.82 -7.73
C ALA A 182 -21.51 4.96 -7.52
N PRO A 183 -22.75 4.63 -7.14
CA PRO A 183 -23.76 5.64 -6.89
C PRO A 183 -23.60 6.36 -5.53
N GLN A 184 -22.72 5.88 -4.68
CA GLN A 184 -22.51 6.40 -3.32
C GLN A 184 -21.08 6.18 -2.83
N ALA A 185 -20.66 6.97 -1.83
CA ALA A 185 -19.39 6.78 -1.13
C ALA A 185 -19.40 5.47 -0.35
N LEU A 186 -18.24 4.81 -0.29
CA LEU A 186 -18.05 3.54 0.43
C LEU A 186 -19.08 2.46 0.05
N GLY A 187 -19.58 2.45 -1.19
CA GLY A 187 -20.69 1.60 -1.62
C GLY A 187 -20.48 0.09 -1.45
N ARG A 188 -19.21 -0.36 -1.31
CA ARG A 188 -18.89 -1.76 -1.00
C ARG A 188 -18.79 -2.06 0.49
N LEU A 189 -18.76 -1.05 1.35
CA LEU A 189 -18.48 -1.18 2.78
C LEU A 189 -19.66 -0.76 3.66
N LEU A 190 -20.48 0.20 3.20
CA LEU A 190 -21.55 0.75 3.99
C LEU A 190 -22.92 0.51 3.34
N PRO A 191 -23.95 0.22 4.15
CA PRO A 191 -25.33 0.32 3.71
C PRO A 191 -25.66 1.75 3.28
N GLU A 192 -26.66 1.91 2.38
CA GLU A 192 -27.04 3.18 1.77
C GLU A 192 -27.27 4.30 2.79
N ALA A 193 -28.02 4.04 3.86
CA ALA A 193 -28.30 5.03 4.90
C ALA A 193 -27.02 5.56 5.58
N ALA A 194 -26.06 4.69 5.87
CA ALA A 194 -24.79 5.08 6.49
C ALA A 194 -23.88 5.83 5.48
N ALA A 195 -23.89 5.41 4.21
CA ALA A 195 -23.16 6.09 3.15
C ALA A 195 -23.69 7.52 2.94
N HIS A 196 -25.01 7.71 2.93
CA HIS A 196 -25.63 9.04 2.80
C HIS A 196 -25.26 9.95 3.98
N GLU A 197 -25.32 9.45 5.22
CA GLU A 197 -24.91 10.26 6.39
C GLU A 197 -23.44 10.70 6.28
N LEU A 198 -22.55 9.82 5.84
CA LEU A 198 -21.15 10.18 5.61
C LEU A 198 -21.01 11.23 4.50
N GLN A 199 -21.73 11.04 3.36
CA GLN A 199 -21.70 11.99 2.25
C GLN A 199 -22.19 13.37 2.68
N ASP A 200 -23.29 13.45 3.44
CA ASP A 200 -23.83 14.69 3.94
C ASP A 200 -22.84 15.45 4.83
N ARG A 201 -22.11 14.72 5.70
CA ARG A 201 -21.07 15.30 6.54
C ARG A 201 -19.90 15.84 5.74
N LEU A 202 -19.41 15.06 4.78
CA LEU A 202 -18.31 15.49 3.93
C LEU A 202 -18.74 16.61 2.96
N THR A 203 -19.98 16.61 2.47
CA THR A 203 -20.54 17.71 1.67
C THR A 203 -20.60 19.01 2.49
N LYS A 204 -21.06 18.94 3.73
CA LYS A 204 -21.04 20.09 4.65
C LYS A 204 -19.62 20.60 4.94
N ALA A 205 -18.64 19.72 4.91
CA ALA A 205 -17.23 20.07 5.03
C ALA A 205 -16.63 20.67 3.75
N GLY A 206 -17.29 20.53 2.58
CA GLY A 206 -16.88 21.14 1.32
C GLY A 206 -16.52 20.15 0.20
N VAL A 207 -16.76 18.85 0.38
CA VAL A 207 -16.55 17.84 -0.68
C VAL A 207 -17.66 17.93 -1.72
N ARG A 208 -17.29 17.97 -3.00
CA ARG A 208 -18.21 17.85 -4.14
C ARG A 208 -18.12 16.44 -4.72
N TRP A 209 -19.27 15.81 -4.93
CA TRP A 209 -19.37 14.43 -5.41
C TRP A 209 -19.80 14.35 -6.87
N HIS A 210 -19.17 13.46 -7.63
CA HIS A 210 -19.49 13.12 -9.01
C HIS A 210 -19.64 11.60 -9.11
N PHE A 211 -20.82 11.10 -8.78
CA PHE A 211 -21.15 9.67 -8.80
C PHE A 211 -21.71 9.21 -10.16
N GLY A 212 -21.65 7.90 -10.43
CA GLY A 212 -22.14 7.29 -11.66
C GLY A 212 -21.32 7.67 -12.89
N THR A 213 -20.11 8.20 -12.71
CA THR A 213 -19.20 8.60 -13.77
C THR A 213 -17.75 8.32 -13.39
N THR A 214 -16.86 8.39 -14.36
CA THR A 214 -15.42 8.30 -14.12
C THR A 214 -14.67 9.29 -15.00
N VAL A 215 -13.37 9.38 -14.83
CA VAL A 215 -12.51 10.21 -15.68
C VAL A 215 -12.24 9.49 -17.00
N GLY A 216 -12.54 10.17 -18.11
CA GLY A 216 -12.22 9.74 -19.46
C GLY A 216 -10.87 10.25 -19.93
N SER A 217 -10.61 11.56 -19.72
CA SER A 217 -9.34 12.15 -20.12
C SER A 217 -8.89 13.23 -19.13
N ILE A 218 -7.56 13.47 -19.12
CA ILE A 218 -6.94 14.56 -18.38
C ILE A 218 -5.99 15.28 -19.33
N SER A 219 -6.22 16.58 -19.49
CA SER A 219 -5.44 17.42 -20.39
C SER A 219 -4.86 18.63 -19.66
N ASN A 220 -3.75 19.15 -20.17
CA ASN A 220 -3.21 20.41 -19.70
C ASN A 220 -4.12 21.57 -20.13
N GLY A 221 -4.49 22.45 -19.20
CA GLY A 221 -5.09 23.75 -19.46
C GLY A 221 -4.07 24.87 -19.21
N ASP A 222 -4.52 26.12 -19.29
CA ASP A 222 -3.60 27.28 -19.15
C ASP A 222 -2.96 27.32 -17.74
N ASP A 223 -3.76 27.22 -16.67
CA ASP A 223 -3.28 27.31 -15.28
C ASP A 223 -3.64 26.07 -14.43
N SER A 224 -4.33 25.10 -15.01
CA SER A 224 -4.83 23.92 -14.30
C SER A 224 -5.01 22.74 -15.25
N LEU A 225 -5.21 21.55 -14.68
CA LEU A 225 -5.61 20.37 -15.44
C LEU A 225 -7.12 20.45 -15.76
N ILE A 226 -7.48 20.00 -16.95
CA ILE A 226 -8.86 19.79 -17.38
C ILE A 226 -9.16 18.30 -17.22
N VAL A 227 -10.02 17.97 -16.26
CA VAL A 227 -10.47 16.59 -15.99
C VAL A 227 -11.83 16.41 -16.67
N GLU A 228 -11.87 15.66 -17.76
CA GLU A 228 -13.10 15.38 -18.49
C GLU A 228 -13.70 14.05 -18.04
N LEU A 229 -14.92 14.09 -17.56
CA LEU A 229 -15.66 12.93 -17.09
C LEU A 229 -16.37 12.22 -18.26
N THR A 230 -16.66 10.94 -18.11
CA THR A 230 -17.34 10.14 -19.15
C THR A 230 -18.78 10.59 -19.42
N ASN A 231 -19.39 11.37 -18.53
CA ASN A 231 -20.67 12.02 -18.74
C ASN A 231 -20.61 13.37 -19.46
N GLY A 232 -19.40 13.79 -19.91
CA GLY A 232 -19.15 15.04 -20.62
C GLY A 232 -18.89 16.27 -19.74
N GLN A 233 -19.02 16.14 -18.41
CA GLN A 233 -18.69 17.23 -17.48
C GLN A 233 -17.17 17.45 -17.46
N LYS A 234 -16.74 18.72 -17.35
CA LYS A 234 -15.34 19.11 -17.20
C LYS A 234 -15.11 19.77 -15.86
N LEU A 235 -14.08 19.32 -15.17
CA LEU A 235 -13.64 19.89 -13.90
C LEU A 235 -12.25 20.51 -14.10
N LEU A 236 -12.01 21.63 -13.40
CA LEU A 236 -10.67 22.24 -13.34
C LEU A 236 -10.01 21.80 -12.04
N SER A 237 -8.83 21.23 -12.14
CA SER A 237 -8.08 20.70 -11.00
C SER A 237 -6.61 21.08 -11.08
N ASP A 238 -6.01 21.40 -9.94
CA ASP A 238 -4.56 21.63 -9.89
C ASP A 238 -3.79 20.31 -9.75
N VAL A 239 -4.38 19.34 -9.06
CA VAL A 239 -3.79 18.01 -8.82
C VAL A 239 -4.87 16.95 -8.89
N VAL A 240 -4.56 15.81 -9.49
CA VAL A 240 -5.44 14.64 -9.54
C VAL A 240 -4.80 13.50 -8.76
N LEU A 241 -5.54 12.98 -7.76
CA LEU A 241 -5.16 11.84 -6.94
C LEU A 241 -6.01 10.62 -7.30
N SER A 242 -5.40 9.49 -7.63
CA SER A 242 -6.11 8.24 -7.85
C SER A 242 -6.11 7.38 -6.58
N ALA A 243 -7.32 7.02 -6.12
CA ALA A 243 -7.60 6.16 -4.97
C ALA A 243 -8.60 5.05 -5.33
N VAL A 244 -8.50 4.48 -6.54
CA VAL A 244 -9.46 3.51 -7.11
C VAL A 244 -9.29 2.08 -6.59
N GLY A 245 -8.40 1.86 -5.65
CA GLY A 245 -8.17 0.59 -4.99
C GLY A 245 -6.77 0.04 -5.17
N LEU A 246 -6.55 -1.10 -4.55
CA LEU A 246 -5.28 -1.80 -4.50
C LEU A 246 -5.41 -3.21 -5.09
N LYS A 247 -4.33 -3.73 -5.65
CA LYS A 247 -4.20 -5.14 -6.05
C LYS A 247 -2.99 -5.77 -5.37
N PRO A 248 -3.11 -7.00 -4.86
CA PRO A 248 -2.00 -7.74 -4.27
C PRO A 248 -0.78 -7.83 -5.21
N ARG A 249 0.42 -7.73 -4.65
CA ARG A 249 1.67 -7.99 -5.37
C ARG A 249 1.90 -9.48 -5.49
N LEU A 250 1.79 -10.01 -6.71
CA LEU A 250 1.82 -11.44 -6.99
C LEU A 250 3.00 -11.89 -7.86
N ASP A 251 3.66 -10.95 -8.55
CA ASP A 251 4.58 -11.29 -9.64
C ASP A 251 5.77 -12.14 -9.15
N LEU A 252 6.34 -11.80 -7.98
CA LEU A 252 7.44 -12.56 -7.39
C LEU A 252 7.02 -14.00 -7.02
N ALA A 253 5.81 -14.16 -6.44
CA ALA A 253 5.28 -15.47 -6.09
C ALA A 253 4.95 -16.31 -7.33
N LYS A 254 4.33 -15.71 -8.34
CA LYS A 254 4.03 -16.37 -9.62
C LYS A 254 5.30 -16.85 -10.33
N ALA A 255 6.31 -15.99 -10.39
CA ALA A 255 7.59 -16.33 -11.02
C ALA A 255 8.30 -17.49 -10.30
N ALA A 256 8.07 -17.65 -9.00
CA ALA A 256 8.58 -18.76 -8.18
C ALA A 256 7.71 -20.03 -8.22
N GLY A 257 6.64 -20.06 -9.01
CA GLY A 257 5.71 -21.19 -9.09
C GLY A 257 4.81 -21.37 -7.86
N ILE A 258 4.70 -20.33 -7.00
CA ILE A 258 3.82 -20.34 -5.83
C ILE A 258 2.38 -20.06 -6.28
N SER A 259 1.42 -20.82 -5.77
CA SER A 259 0.00 -20.69 -6.13
C SER A 259 -0.57 -19.32 -5.77
N THR A 260 -1.26 -18.72 -6.73
CA THR A 260 -1.89 -17.40 -6.56
C THR A 260 -3.27 -17.41 -7.23
N ASN A 261 -4.23 -16.71 -6.62
CA ASN A 261 -5.52 -16.35 -7.24
C ASN A 261 -5.65 -14.82 -7.23
N ILE A 262 -6.57 -14.26 -6.42
CA ILE A 262 -6.64 -12.81 -6.17
C ILE A 262 -5.50 -12.33 -5.26
N GLY A 263 -4.94 -13.23 -4.45
CA GLY A 263 -3.79 -13.07 -3.59
C GLY A 263 -2.81 -14.24 -3.75
N ILE A 264 -1.76 -14.28 -2.93
CA ILE A 264 -0.91 -15.46 -2.75
C ILE A 264 -1.73 -16.45 -1.90
N ALA A 265 -2.10 -17.59 -2.49
CA ALA A 265 -2.94 -18.57 -1.82
C ALA A 265 -2.22 -19.22 -0.64
N VAL A 266 -2.82 -19.12 0.54
CA VAL A 266 -2.30 -19.73 1.77
C VAL A 266 -3.39 -20.48 2.52
N ASN A 267 -2.98 -21.45 3.33
CA ASN A 267 -3.86 -22.09 4.30
C ASN A 267 -4.03 -21.19 5.55
N ARG A 268 -4.74 -21.70 6.58
CA ARG A 268 -4.99 -20.92 7.82
C ARG A 268 -3.75 -20.74 8.69
N GLU A 269 -2.72 -21.55 8.48
CA GLU A 269 -1.39 -21.43 9.06
C GLU A 269 -0.46 -20.52 8.22
N LEU A 270 -1.04 -19.80 7.24
CA LEU A 270 -0.36 -18.88 6.32
C LEU A 270 0.71 -19.53 5.43
N GLN A 271 0.68 -20.86 5.29
CA GLN A 271 1.59 -21.60 4.43
C GLN A 271 1.14 -21.50 2.97
N THR A 272 2.07 -21.23 2.08
CA THR A 272 1.84 -21.25 0.63
C THR A 272 1.93 -22.67 0.08
N SER A 273 1.77 -22.84 -1.24
CA SER A 273 2.01 -24.12 -1.93
C SER A 273 3.48 -24.56 -1.94
N ALA A 274 4.43 -23.68 -1.60
CA ALA A 274 5.85 -23.99 -1.52
C ALA A 274 6.28 -24.27 -0.08
N THR A 275 7.04 -25.34 0.13
CA THR A 275 7.55 -25.73 1.45
C THR A 275 8.38 -24.61 2.09
N ASN A 276 8.17 -24.34 3.37
CA ASN A 276 8.87 -23.29 4.14
C ASN A 276 8.64 -21.86 3.63
N VAL A 277 7.63 -21.62 2.77
CA VAL A 277 7.25 -20.31 2.29
C VAL A 277 5.86 -19.95 2.82
N TYR A 278 5.74 -18.79 3.43
CA TYR A 278 4.54 -18.26 4.06
C TYR A 278 4.18 -16.91 3.42
N SER A 279 2.93 -16.48 3.54
CA SER A 279 2.52 -15.14 3.12
C SER A 279 1.50 -14.56 4.08
N LEU A 280 1.58 -13.24 4.35
CA LEU A 280 0.60 -12.50 5.14
C LEU A 280 0.51 -11.04 4.68
N GLY A 281 -0.54 -10.36 5.12
CA GLY A 281 -0.82 -8.96 4.77
C GLY A 281 -1.59 -8.84 3.47
N ASP A 282 -1.53 -7.65 2.85
CA ASP A 282 -2.35 -7.30 1.67
C ASP A 282 -2.10 -8.19 0.45
N CYS A 283 -0.99 -8.93 0.40
CA CYS A 283 -0.70 -9.85 -0.70
C CYS A 283 -1.24 -11.27 -0.48
N ALA A 284 -1.66 -11.64 0.73
CA ALA A 284 -2.09 -12.98 1.06
C ALA A 284 -3.59 -13.18 0.85
N GLU A 285 -3.95 -14.39 0.39
CA GLU A 285 -5.33 -14.84 0.23
C GLU A 285 -5.57 -16.06 1.12
N VAL A 286 -6.41 -15.92 2.14
CA VAL A 286 -6.81 -16.98 3.06
C VAL A 286 -8.26 -17.36 2.76
N ASP A 287 -8.55 -18.63 2.52
CA ASP A 287 -9.90 -19.14 2.22
C ASP A 287 -10.64 -18.34 1.12
N GLY A 288 -9.91 -17.90 0.08
CA GLY A 288 -10.46 -17.11 -1.04
C GLY A 288 -10.67 -15.62 -0.74
N LEU A 289 -10.20 -15.12 0.42
CA LEU A 289 -10.37 -13.73 0.82
C LEU A 289 -9.02 -13.02 0.98
N VAL A 290 -8.95 -11.80 0.44
CA VAL A 290 -7.87 -10.83 0.72
C VAL A 290 -8.45 -9.76 1.63
N LEU A 291 -7.88 -9.57 2.82
CA LEU A 291 -8.36 -8.65 3.84
C LEU A 291 -7.31 -7.55 4.14
N PRO A 292 -7.23 -6.49 3.32
CA PRO A 292 -6.20 -5.45 3.43
C PRO A 292 -6.57 -4.42 4.52
N TYR A 293 -6.77 -4.90 5.74
CA TYR A 293 -7.13 -4.08 6.89
C TYR A 293 -6.18 -4.35 8.06
N VAL A 294 -5.95 -3.33 8.88
CA VAL A 294 -4.99 -3.39 10.00
C VAL A 294 -5.24 -4.57 10.93
N MET A 295 -6.49 -4.77 11.37
CA MET A 295 -6.79 -5.83 12.35
C MET A 295 -6.59 -7.25 11.81
N PRO A 296 -7.08 -7.62 10.61
CA PRO A 296 -6.75 -8.90 9.99
C PRO A 296 -5.25 -9.15 9.83
N ILE A 297 -4.49 -8.14 9.39
CA ILE A 297 -3.03 -8.25 9.24
C ILE A 297 -2.37 -8.54 10.58
N MET A 298 -2.77 -7.82 11.64
CA MET A 298 -2.21 -8.02 12.99
C MET A 298 -2.58 -9.39 13.56
N GLN A 299 -3.78 -9.90 13.28
CA GLN A 299 -4.19 -11.24 13.71
C GLN A 299 -3.41 -12.31 12.93
N ALA A 300 -3.28 -12.18 11.62
CA ALA A 300 -2.47 -13.09 10.81
C ALA A 300 -1.00 -13.17 11.28
N ALA A 301 -0.43 -12.05 11.71
CA ALA A 301 0.94 -12.05 12.25
C ALA A 301 1.08 -12.76 13.60
N ARG A 302 -0.02 -13.06 14.31
CA ARG A 302 -0.04 -13.77 15.60
C ARG A 302 -0.39 -15.25 15.47
N ALA A 303 -0.95 -15.65 14.33
CA ALA A 303 -1.27 -17.04 14.02
C ALA A 303 0.00 -17.87 13.77
#